data_a1a7919698c9e2dbc0ff03d8f9146698
#
_entry.id   a1a7919698c9e2dbc0ff03d8f9146698
#
_cell.length_a   1.000
_cell.length_b   1.000
_cell.length_c   1.000
_cell.angle_alpha   90.00
_cell.angle_beta   90.00
_cell.angle_gamma   90.00
#
_symmetry.space_group_name_H-M   'P 1'
#
loop_
_entity.id
_entity.type
_entity.pdbx_description
1 polymer ?
#
loop_
_entity_poly.entity_id
_entity_poly.type
_entity_poly.pdbx_seq_one_letter_code
_entity_poly.pdbx_strand_id
1 'polypeptide(L)'
;VSLVVDGKLGGSYARNMLDAIMQSYCTYYTEKYVEQKLSLNPSRNLLDNGYDYYECVRILENDTNDMHDFLLAKRESYPNFRSSQTGYTYKDLCAIYSELKKYEIPKLYAYVLDGPQIRDGKILQEFIANSIADSQNSEEVGTQQRSEIERLIASYVEKNAGILKSYFTEGGDNVSSNYILGTIEDAGAGEKAITTYDNLILELVGIDKTIAADKIDRQFLEETLTAFQNVSFGGTEEEHTQMEQMINDYENELQEYYEIVNTSSKELNLYISADYLKMVSSVRVAPSINIKLYIMLALVLFFVIGCCGAVLLGRMSDIVDYLLYVDKKTGLPNREKLNIYIGEMAGKVLPEAFTCFTLNLDNLSELTKRFGYTVGDGVLKDFAADGRYGRHERI
;
A
#
# COMPACT_ATOMS: atom_id res chain seq x y z
N VAL A 1 -0.50 3.68 10.99
CA VAL A 1 -0.83 3.48 12.42
C VAL A 1 -0.34 4.70 13.18
N SER A 2 -1.17 5.29 14.03
CA SER A 2 -0.78 6.38 14.93
C SER A 2 -0.98 5.93 16.37
N LEU A 3 0.00 6.20 17.21
CA LEU A 3 -0.02 5.89 18.64
C LEU A 3 0.07 7.19 19.41
N VAL A 4 -0.88 7.42 20.33
CA VAL A 4 -0.84 8.56 21.25
C VAL A 4 -0.40 8.05 22.62
N VAL A 5 0.68 8.60 23.13
CA VAL A 5 1.27 8.21 24.41
C VAL A 5 1.27 9.41 25.36
N ASP A 6 1.12 9.16 26.65
CA ASP A 6 1.22 10.22 27.69
C ASP A 6 2.59 10.91 27.58
N GLY A 7 2.57 12.24 27.53
CA GLY A 7 3.77 13.07 27.38
C GLY A 7 4.83 12.86 28.47
N LYS A 8 4.45 12.28 29.62
CA LYS A 8 5.38 11.92 30.71
C LYS A 8 6.34 10.79 30.36
N LEU A 9 5.97 9.93 29.38
CA LEU A 9 6.77 8.76 28.99
C LEU A 9 7.87 9.05 27.97
N GLY A 10 7.88 10.23 27.38
CA GLY A 10 8.92 10.67 26.45
C GLY A 10 8.83 10.08 25.03
N GLY A 11 9.52 10.72 24.09
CA GLY A 11 9.48 10.36 22.66
C GLY A 11 10.17 9.03 22.34
N SER A 12 11.18 8.62 23.09
CA SER A 12 11.85 7.33 22.93
C SER A 12 10.94 6.16 23.28
N TYR A 13 10.15 6.29 24.34
CA TYR A 13 9.17 5.29 24.73
C TYR A 13 8.09 5.11 23.65
N ALA A 14 7.56 6.22 23.12
CA ALA A 14 6.58 6.18 22.04
C ALA A 14 7.11 5.47 20.80
N ARG A 15 8.38 5.72 20.44
CA ARG A 15 9.04 5.07 19.32
C ARG A 15 9.19 3.57 19.56
N ASN A 16 9.77 3.17 20.68
CA ASN A 16 9.99 1.77 21.02
C ASN A 16 8.67 0.97 21.07
N MET A 17 7.61 1.60 21.60
CA MET A 17 6.30 0.97 21.63
C MET A 17 5.70 0.79 20.24
N LEU A 18 5.83 1.77 19.35
CA LEU A 18 5.38 1.66 17.97
C LEU A 18 6.20 0.61 17.19
N ASP A 19 7.52 0.58 17.39
CA ASP A 19 8.39 -0.42 16.79
C ASP A 19 8.03 -1.83 17.26
N ALA A 20 7.75 -2.02 18.56
CA ALA A 20 7.28 -3.30 19.10
C ALA A 20 5.93 -3.74 18.51
N ILE A 21 4.98 -2.82 18.35
CA ILE A 21 3.69 -3.09 17.70
C ILE A 21 3.90 -3.51 16.23
N MET A 22 4.72 -2.76 15.51
CA MET A 22 5.03 -3.09 14.12
C MET A 22 5.70 -4.45 13.98
N GLN A 23 6.67 -4.74 14.85
CA GLN A 23 7.36 -6.02 14.86
C GLN A 23 6.41 -7.18 15.20
N SER A 24 5.53 -7.02 16.20
CA SER A 24 4.50 -8.00 16.52
C SER A 24 3.53 -8.23 15.36
N TYR A 25 3.16 -7.17 14.63
CA TYR A 25 2.32 -7.30 13.46
C TYR A 25 3.03 -8.04 12.31
N CYS A 26 4.31 -7.76 12.06
CA CYS A 26 5.10 -8.48 11.08
C CYS A 26 5.20 -9.98 11.43
N THR A 27 5.46 -10.30 12.70
CA THR A 27 5.50 -11.69 13.17
C THR A 27 4.15 -12.38 12.97
N TYR A 28 3.05 -11.75 13.41
CA TYR A 28 1.71 -12.29 13.22
C TYR A 28 1.37 -12.51 11.75
N TYR A 29 1.71 -11.55 10.88
CA TYR A 29 1.48 -11.67 9.43
C TYR A 29 2.27 -12.84 8.85
N THR A 30 3.54 -12.96 9.21
CA THR A 30 4.40 -14.07 8.76
C THR A 30 3.87 -15.41 9.21
N GLU A 31 3.45 -15.55 10.47
CA GLU A 31 2.92 -16.80 11.00
C GLU A 31 1.57 -17.21 10.37
N LYS A 32 0.72 -16.23 10.06
CA LYS A 32 -0.65 -16.51 9.65
C LYS A 32 -0.87 -16.52 8.13
N TYR A 33 -0.14 -15.70 7.40
CA TYR A 33 -0.41 -15.47 5.98
C TYR A 33 0.75 -15.85 5.05
N VAL A 34 1.94 -16.08 5.59
CA VAL A 34 3.08 -16.53 4.80
C VAL A 34 3.15 -18.04 4.86
N GLU A 35 3.10 -18.69 3.71
CA GLU A 35 3.21 -20.13 3.61
C GLU A 35 4.56 -20.60 4.15
N GLN A 36 4.51 -21.39 5.23
CA GLN A 36 5.71 -21.88 5.93
C GLN A 36 6.13 -23.28 5.45
N LYS A 37 5.27 -23.97 4.74
CA LYS A 37 5.49 -25.34 4.26
C LYS A 37 4.90 -25.50 2.87
N LEU A 38 5.60 -26.21 2.01
CA LEU A 38 5.09 -26.60 0.70
C LEU A 38 3.89 -27.52 0.85
N SER A 39 2.86 -27.30 0.00
CA SER A 39 1.72 -28.22 -0.11
C SER A 39 2.09 -29.50 -0.87
N LEU A 40 3.07 -29.42 -1.77
CA LEU A 40 3.60 -30.57 -2.50
C LEU A 40 4.49 -31.38 -1.57
N ASN A 41 4.05 -32.56 -1.18
CA ASN A 41 4.80 -33.46 -0.31
C ASN A 41 4.93 -34.80 -1.03
N PRO A 42 6.14 -35.30 -1.27
CA PRO A 42 6.32 -36.55 -1.98
C PRO A 42 5.70 -37.73 -1.21
N SER A 43 5.18 -38.67 -1.96
CA SER A 43 4.59 -39.91 -1.46
C SER A 43 5.62 -40.75 -0.74
N ARG A 44 5.18 -41.48 0.27
CA ARG A 44 6.07 -42.31 1.11
C ARG A 44 5.45 -43.62 1.46
N ASN A 45 6.31 -44.60 1.74
CA ASN A 45 5.94 -45.95 2.16
C ASN A 45 4.98 -46.62 1.16
N LEU A 46 5.22 -46.41 -0.13
CA LEU A 46 4.36 -46.90 -1.19
C LEU A 46 4.22 -48.43 -1.14
N LEU A 47 5.33 -49.08 -0.93
CA LEU A 47 5.36 -50.56 -0.79
C LEU A 47 4.55 -51.07 0.41
N ASP A 48 4.62 -50.35 1.55
CA ASP A 48 3.85 -50.70 2.75
C ASP A 48 2.36 -50.46 2.58
N ASN A 49 2.00 -49.50 1.74
CA ASN A 49 0.61 -49.19 1.39
C ASN A 49 -0.02 -50.21 0.40
N GLY A 50 0.76 -51.19 -0.04
CA GLY A 50 0.27 -52.30 -0.87
C GLY A 50 0.20 -51.99 -2.36
N TYR A 51 0.81 -50.91 -2.84
CA TYR A 51 0.91 -50.59 -4.28
C TYR A 51 1.80 -51.63 -4.98
N ASP A 52 1.50 -51.87 -6.26
CA ASP A 52 2.39 -52.63 -7.14
C ASP A 52 3.61 -51.80 -7.55
N TYR A 53 4.69 -52.46 -7.98
CA TYR A 53 5.92 -51.77 -8.33
C TYR A 53 5.69 -50.73 -9.46
N TYR A 54 4.90 -51.08 -10.46
CA TYR A 54 4.55 -50.13 -11.52
C TYR A 54 3.79 -48.93 -10.99
N GLU A 55 2.84 -49.15 -10.09
CA GLU A 55 2.10 -48.08 -9.43
C GLU A 55 3.04 -47.17 -8.63
N CYS A 56 3.96 -47.77 -7.85
CA CYS A 56 4.96 -47.03 -7.09
C CYS A 56 5.75 -46.10 -8.00
N VAL A 57 6.28 -46.60 -9.12
CA VAL A 57 7.07 -45.82 -10.08
C VAL A 57 6.23 -44.71 -10.68
N ARG A 58 4.98 -44.96 -11.02
CA ARG A 58 4.05 -43.98 -11.56
C ARG A 58 3.74 -42.85 -10.58
N ILE A 59 3.53 -43.17 -9.32
CA ILE A 59 3.31 -42.19 -8.25
C ILE A 59 4.58 -41.32 -8.06
N LEU A 60 5.77 -41.95 -8.02
CA LEU A 60 7.03 -41.26 -7.90
C LEU A 60 7.36 -40.36 -9.10
N GLU A 61 6.97 -40.80 -10.30
CA GLU A 61 7.05 -39.96 -11.51
C GLU A 61 6.17 -38.71 -11.41
N ASN A 62 4.92 -38.88 -10.97
CA ASN A 62 4.01 -37.75 -10.78
C ASN A 62 4.55 -36.77 -9.74
N ASP A 63 4.99 -37.26 -8.58
CA ASP A 63 5.61 -36.41 -7.52
C ASP A 63 6.82 -35.63 -8.07
N THR A 64 7.64 -36.29 -8.90
CA THR A 64 8.81 -35.67 -9.54
C THR A 64 8.40 -34.59 -10.55
N ASN A 65 7.36 -34.85 -11.35
CA ASN A 65 6.84 -33.92 -12.33
C ASN A 65 6.22 -32.70 -11.67
N ASP A 66 5.36 -32.90 -10.67
CA ASP A 66 4.71 -31.81 -9.93
C ASP A 66 5.72 -30.89 -9.28
N MET A 67 6.75 -31.46 -8.65
CA MET A 67 7.80 -30.66 -8.06
C MET A 67 8.63 -29.93 -9.12
N HIS A 68 8.97 -30.59 -10.23
CA HIS A 68 9.68 -29.95 -11.34
C HIS A 68 8.91 -28.75 -11.89
N ASP A 69 7.59 -28.89 -12.13
CA ASP A 69 6.75 -27.84 -12.65
C ASP A 69 6.62 -26.67 -11.67
N PHE A 70 6.48 -26.97 -10.38
CA PHE A 70 6.55 -25.96 -9.32
C PHE A 70 7.87 -25.17 -9.37
N LEU A 71 8.99 -25.86 -9.50
CA LEU A 71 10.33 -25.24 -9.56
C LEU A 71 10.52 -24.41 -10.82
N LEU A 72 9.95 -24.83 -11.96
CA LEU A 72 9.94 -24.03 -13.19
C LEU A 72 9.21 -22.70 -12.99
N ALA A 73 8.03 -22.72 -12.41
CA ALA A 73 7.25 -21.50 -12.12
C ALA A 73 8.01 -20.57 -11.14
N LYS A 74 8.66 -21.14 -10.11
CA LYS A 74 9.49 -20.35 -9.18
C LYS A 74 10.73 -19.77 -9.84
N ARG A 75 11.38 -20.51 -10.72
CA ARG A 75 12.53 -20.03 -11.50
C ARG A 75 12.17 -18.84 -12.41
N GLU A 76 11.02 -18.90 -13.06
CA GLU A 76 10.53 -17.80 -13.91
C GLU A 76 10.20 -16.55 -13.09
N SER A 77 9.55 -16.74 -11.96
CA SER A 77 9.14 -15.61 -11.07
C SER A 77 10.33 -15.01 -10.32
N TYR A 78 11.33 -15.81 -9.95
CA TYR A 78 12.45 -15.40 -9.09
C TYR A 78 13.81 -15.89 -9.63
N PRO A 79 14.23 -15.46 -10.83
CA PRO A 79 15.40 -16.02 -11.54
C PRO A 79 16.73 -15.80 -10.79
N ASN A 80 16.82 -14.76 -9.97
CA ASN A 80 18.04 -14.39 -9.24
C ASN A 80 18.05 -14.82 -7.78
N PHE A 81 16.99 -15.47 -7.29
CA PHE A 81 16.94 -15.94 -5.91
C PHE A 81 17.90 -17.10 -5.69
N ARG A 82 18.71 -16.99 -4.63
CA ARG A 82 19.56 -18.07 -4.11
C ARG A 82 19.29 -18.20 -2.62
N SER A 83 18.94 -19.39 -2.16
CA SER A 83 18.76 -19.66 -0.75
C SER A 83 20.09 -19.53 0.00
N SER A 84 20.10 -18.79 1.09
CA SER A 84 21.28 -18.67 1.97
C SER A 84 21.46 -19.90 2.86
N GLN A 85 20.38 -20.64 3.10
CA GLN A 85 20.39 -21.84 3.94
C GLN A 85 20.84 -23.09 3.15
N THR A 86 20.34 -23.25 1.93
CA THR A 86 20.63 -24.44 1.11
C THR A 86 21.74 -24.20 0.07
N GLY A 87 21.99 -22.95 -0.28
CA GLY A 87 22.95 -22.57 -1.32
C GLY A 87 22.45 -22.75 -2.76
N TYR A 88 21.26 -23.33 -2.96
CA TYR A 88 20.70 -23.58 -4.31
C TYR A 88 19.93 -22.39 -4.84
N THR A 89 19.95 -22.26 -6.17
CA THR A 89 18.98 -21.44 -6.93
C THR A 89 17.85 -22.33 -7.43
N TYR A 90 16.70 -21.75 -7.80
CA TYR A 90 15.64 -22.52 -8.45
C TYR A 90 16.07 -23.15 -9.77
N LYS A 91 17.05 -22.54 -10.46
CA LYS A 91 17.65 -23.13 -11.66
C LYS A 91 18.41 -24.41 -11.34
N ASP A 92 19.18 -24.42 -10.26
CA ASP A 92 19.94 -25.61 -9.83
C ASP A 92 18.97 -26.73 -9.44
N LEU A 93 17.91 -26.41 -8.68
CA LEU A 93 16.87 -27.37 -8.29
C LEU A 93 16.10 -27.94 -9.50
N CYS A 94 15.72 -27.08 -10.47
CA CYS A 94 15.12 -27.55 -11.72
C CYS A 94 16.05 -28.55 -12.47
N ALA A 95 17.36 -28.30 -12.48
CA ALA A 95 18.32 -29.19 -13.13
C ALA A 95 18.34 -30.57 -12.46
N ILE A 96 18.35 -30.62 -11.12
CA ILE A 96 18.28 -31.87 -10.34
C ILE A 96 17.02 -32.67 -10.71
N TYR A 97 15.85 -32.05 -10.61
CA TYR A 97 14.59 -32.73 -10.94
C TYR A 97 14.49 -33.12 -12.42
N SER A 98 15.10 -32.36 -13.33
CA SER A 98 15.23 -32.73 -14.74
C SER A 98 16.09 -33.98 -14.94
N GLU A 99 17.17 -34.14 -14.14
CA GLU A 99 18.02 -35.36 -14.17
C GLU A 99 17.26 -36.55 -13.60
N LEU A 100 16.57 -36.42 -12.48
CA LEU A 100 15.71 -37.48 -11.92
C LEU A 100 14.68 -37.97 -12.94
N LYS A 101 13.96 -37.03 -13.57
CA LYS A 101 12.97 -37.33 -14.61
C LYS A 101 13.58 -38.02 -15.82
N LYS A 102 14.77 -37.61 -16.21
CA LYS A 102 15.41 -38.10 -17.46
C LYS A 102 16.12 -39.43 -17.29
N TYR A 103 16.65 -39.71 -16.11
CA TYR A 103 17.53 -40.87 -15.92
C TYR A 103 17.00 -41.85 -14.88
N GLU A 104 16.59 -41.41 -13.72
CA GLU A 104 16.21 -42.33 -12.64
C GLU A 104 14.80 -42.93 -12.85
N ILE A 105 13.80 -42.12 -13.23
CA ILE A 105 12.45 -42.61 -13.53
C ILE A 105 12.46 -43.65 -14.68
N PRO A 106 13.09 -43.40 -15.87
CA PRO A 106 13.16 -44.39 -16.93
C PRO A 106 13.92 -45.67 -16.51
N LYS A 107 14.92 -45.57 -15.64
CA LYS A 107 15.63 -46.72 -15.11
C LYS A 107 14.71 -47.60 -14.22
N LEU A 108 13.88 -46.96 -13.36
CA LEU A 108 12.86 -47.68 -12.59
C LEU A 108 11.87 -48.41 -13.49
N TYR A 109 11.35 -47.71 -14.53
CA TYR A 109 10.44 -48.29 -15.52
C TYR A 109 11.09 -49.45 -16.26
N ALA A 110 12.32 -49.25 -16.74
CA ALA A 110 13.05 -50.34 -17.46
C ALA A 110 13.14 -51.56 -16.58
N TYR A 111 13.42 -51.42 -15.30
CA TYR A 111 13.56 -52.55 -14.41
C TYR A 111 12.22 -53.25 -14.14
N VAL A 112 11.09 -52.48 -13.99
CA VAL A 112 9.74 -53.03 -13.85
C VAL A 112 9.25 -53.75 -15.12
N LEU A 113 9.57 -53.18 -16.31
CA LEU A 113 9.05 -53.65 -17.60
C LEU A 113 9.90 -54.78 -18.21
N ASP A 114 11.18 -54.82 -17.92
CA ASP A 114 12.12 -55.82 -18.49
C ASP A 114 12.05 -57.20 -17.83
N GLY A 115 11.41 -57.27 -16.65
CA GLY A 115 11.25 -58.51 -15.88
C GLY A 115 9.78 -58.75 -15.51
N PRO A 116 9.43 -59.99 -15.09
CA PRO A 116 8.09 -60.33 -14.61
C PRO A 116 7.82 -59.82 -13.19
N GLN A 117 8.36 -58.64 -12.87
CA GLN A 117 8.38 -58.13 -11.52
C GLN A 117 7.10 -57.36 -11.21
N ILE A 118 6.06 -58.12 -11.03
CA ILE A 118 4.74 -57.64 -10.65
C ILE A 118 4.41 -58.29 -9.29
N ARG A 119 4.00 -57.48 -8.34
CA ARG A 119 3.65 -57.91 -7.00
C ARG A 119 2.29 -58.63 -6.96
N ASP A 120 1.28 -57.98 -7.66
CA ASP A 120 -0.02 -58.58 -7.86
C ASP A 120 -0.56 -58.18 -9.25
N GLY A 121 -0.50 -59.10 -10.19
CA GLY A 121 -0.93 -58.83 -11.59
C GLY A 121 -2.38 -58.45 -11.74
N LYS A 122 -3.26 -58.82 -10.81
CA LYS A 122 -4.68 -58.43 -10.87
C LYS A 122 -4.88 -56.98 -10.44
N ILE A 123 -4.22 -56.59 -9.35
CA ILE A 123 -4.23 -55.20 -8.84
C ILE A 123 -3.66 -54.29 -9.91
N LEU A 124 -2.52 -54.67 -10.52
CA LEU A 124 -1.88 -53.88 -11.57
C LEU A 124 -2.81 -53.72 -12.79
N GLN A 125 -3.47 -54.77 -13.26
CA GLN A 125 -4.37 -54.65 -14.39
C GLN A 125 -5.59 -53.76 -14.09
N GLU A 126 -6.15 -53.84 -12.89
CA GLU A 126 -7.22 -52.94 -12.42
C GLU A 126 -6.71 -51.48 -12.35
N PHE A 127 -5.51 -51.23 -11.84
CA PHE A 127 -4.92 -49.90 -11.79
C PHE A 127 -4.72 -49.31 -13.19
N ILE A 128 -4.09 -50.04 -14.12
CA ILE A 128 -3.88 -49.56 -15.49
C ILE A 128 -5.21 -49.31 -16.20
N ALA A 129 -6.20 -50.22 -16.06
CA ALA A 129 -7.50 -50.05 -16.65
C ALA A 129 -8.22 -48.79 -16.10
N ASN A 130 -8.15 -48.52 -14.81
CA ASN A 130 -8.70 -47.31 -14.22
C ASN A 130 -7.95 -46.04 -14.72
N SER A 131 -6.62 -46.11 -14.80
CA SER A 131 -5.81 -44.98 -15.31
C SER A 131 -6.13 -44.69 -16.79
N ILE A 132 -6.36 -45.70 -17.61
CA ILE A 132 -6.84 -45.52 -18.99
C ILE A 132 -8.22 -44.84 -19.01
N ALA A 133 -9.14 -45.28 -18.16
CA ALA A 133 -10.46 -44.67 -18.06
C ALA A 133 -10.40 -43.20 -17.59
N ASP A 134 -9.54 -42.90 -16.62
CA ASP A 134 -9.35 -41.54 -16.12
C ASP A 134 -8.74 -40.64 -17.19
N SER A 135 -7.75 -41.14 -17.96
CA SER A 135 -7.17 -40.41 -19.07
C SER A 135 -8.17 -40.14 -20.21
N GLN A 136 -9.05 -41.13 -20.51
CA GLN A 136 -10.15 -40.95 -21.47
C GLN A 136 -11.14 -39.89 -21.01
N ASN A 137 -11.53 -39.92 -19.74
CA ASN A 137 -12.43 -38.94 -19.15
C ASN A 137 -11.85 -37.52 -19.16
N SER A 138 -10.56 -37.39 -18.83
CA SER A 138 -9.81 -36.12 -18.89
C SER A 138 -9.77 -35.58 -20.32
N GLU A 139 -9.48 -36.42 -21.33
CA GLU A 139 -9.51 -36.05 -22.75
C GLU A 139 -10.92 -35.59 -23.19
N GLU A 140 -11.99 -36.27 -22.74
CA GLU A 140 -13.36 -35.87 -23.05
C GLU A 140 -13.72 -34.51 -22.44
N VAL A 141 -13.42 -34.31 -21.17
CA VAL A 141 -13.60 -33.02 -20.46
C VAL A 141 -12.80 -31.92 -21.15
N GLY A 142 -11.55 -32.16 -21.45
CA GLY A 142 -10.68 -31.19 -22.17
C GLY A 142 -11.26 -30.85 -23.55
N THR A 143 -11.81 -31.83 -24.29
CA THR A 143 -12.46 -31.59 -25.59
C THR A 143 -13.71 -30.73 -25.46
N GLN A 144 -14.50 -30.92 -24.40
CA GLN A 144 -15.66 -30.08 -24.12
C GLN A 144 -15.23 -28.64 -23.75
N GLN A 145 -14.22 -28.49 -22.88
CA GLN A 145 -13.70 -27.19 -22.54
C GLN A 145 -13.13 -26.45 -23.75
N ARG A 146 -12.38 -27.16 -24.60
CA ARG A 146 -11.89 -26.64 -25.88
C ARG A 146 -13.00 -26.07 -26.76
N SER A 147 -14.06 -26.82 -26.93
CA SER A 147 -15.25 -26.40 -27.72
C SER A 147 -15.90 -25.14 -27.14
N GLU A 148 -15.98 -25.03 -25.79
CA GLU A 148 -16.54 -23.87 -25.12
C GLU A 148 -15.66 -22.62 -25.30
N ILE A 149 -14.33 -22.75 -25.16
CA ILE A 149 -13.40 -21.65 -25.40
C ILE A 149 -13.43 -21.21 -26.87
N GLU A 150 -13.46 -22.14 -27.83
CA GLU A 150 -13.60 -21.81 -29.26
C GLU A 150 -14.91 -21.01 -29.52
N ARG A 151 -16.01 -21.37 -28.88
CA ARG A 151 -17.27 -20.63 -28.97
C ARG A 151 -17.16 -19.23 -28.37
N LEU A 152 -16.47 -19.08 -27.23
CA LEU A 152 -16.21 -17.77 -26.60
C LEU A 152 -15.35 -16.89 -27.50
N ILE A 153 -14.30 -17.45 -28.11
CA ILE A 153 -13.43 -16.77 -29.07
C ILE A 153 -14.26 -16.28 -30.27
N ALA A 154 -15.07 -17.16 -30.86
CA ALA A 154 -15.93 -16.80 -31.99
C ALA A 154 -16.90 -15.67 -31.65
N SER A 155 -17.57 -15.75 -30.48
CA SER A 155 -18.46 -14.69 -29.99
C SER A 155 -17.72 -13.36 -29.74
N TYR A 156 -16.50 -13.43 -29.20
CA TYR A 156 -15.67 -12.25 -28.99
C TYR A 156 -15.27 -11.57 -30.31
N VAL A 157 -14.85 -12.37 -31.29
CA VAL A 157 -14.50 -11.90 -32.63
C VAL A 157 -15.73 -11.30 -33.33
N GLU A 158 -16.89 -11.93 -33.25
CA GLU A 158 -18.13 -11.43 -33.84
C GLU A 158 -18.55 -10.08 -33.26
N LYS A 159 -18.54 -9.95 -31.92
CA LYS A 159 -18.86 -8.69 -31.23
C LYS A 159 -17.90 -7.56 -31.56
N ASN A 160 -16.64 -7.87 -31.78
CA ASN A 160 -15.59 -6.90 -32.03
C ASN A 160 -15.21 -6.79 -33.52
N ALA A 161 -15.92 -7.48 -34.43
CA ALA A 161 -15.61 -7.52 -35.87
C ALA A 161 -15.56 -6.13 -36.53
N GLY A 162 -16.41 -5.20 -36.08
CA GLY A 162 -16.40 -3.82 -36.56
C GLY A 162 -15.12 -3.06 -36.19
N ILE A 163 -14.64 -3.29 -34.97
CA ILE A 163 -13.43 -2.67 -34.45
C ILE A 163 -12.21 -3.32 -35.11
N LEU A 164 -12.15 -4.62 -35.17
CA LEU A 164 -11.07 -5.37 -35.81
C LEU A 164 -10.95 -5.00 -37.30
N LYS A 165 -12.07 -4.88 -38.00
CA LYS A 165 -12.09 -4.52 -39.42
C LYS A 165 -11.56 -3.09 -39.66
N SER A 166 -11.82 -2.12 -38.78
CA SER A 166 -11.29 -0.76 -38.92
C SER A 166 -9.77 -0.74 -38.78
N TYR A 167 -9.19 -1.56 -37.90
CA TYR A 167 -7.75 -1.68 -37.75
C TYR A 167 -7.05 -2.33 -38.95
N PHE A 168 -7.70 -3.30 -39.61
CA PHE A 168 -7.14 -3.98 -40.78
C PHE A 168 -7.26 -3.16 -42.08
N THR A 169 -8.20 -2.21 -42.16
CA THR A 169 -8.42 -1.40 -43.38
C THR A 169 -7.64 -0.08 -43.40
N GLU A 170 -7.23 0.46 -42.26
CA GLU A 170 -6.51 1.75 -42.19
C GLU A 170 -4.99 1.63 -42.09
N GLY A 171 -4.44 0.46 -41.86
CA GLY A 171 -3.01 0.24 -41.64
C GLY A 171 -2.34 -0.47 -42.81
N GLY A 172 -1.81 0.31 -43.77
CA GLY A 172 -0.88 -0.25 -44.78
C GLY A 172 0.39 -0.80 -44.14
N ASP A 173 0.72 -1.98 -44.57
CA ASP A 173 2.03 -2.65 -44.68
C ASP A 173 2.93 -2.91 -43.46
N ASN A 174 2.72 -2.45 -42.24
CA ASN A 174 3.69 -2.69 -41.14
C ASN A 174 3.12 -2.83 -39.73
N VAL A 175 1.92 -3.30 -39.53
CA VAL A 175 1.38 -3.56 -38.19
C VAL A 175 1.50 -5.05 -37.87
N SER A 176 2.51 -5.41 -37.10
CA SER A 176 2.64 -6.73 -36.49
C SER A 176 1.35 -7.08 -35.73
N SER A 177 0.80 -8.29 -35.97
CA SER A 177 -0.43 -8.80 -35.36
C SER A 177 -0.45 -8.68 -33.82
N ASN A 178 0.71 -8.53 -33.19
CA ASN A 178 0.86 -8.30 -31.76
C ASN A 178 0.45 -6.88 -31.29
N TYR A 179 0.24 -5.93 -32.20
CA TYR A 179 -0.11 -4.54 -31.87
C TYR A 179 -1.61 -4.29 -31.84
N ILE A 180 -2.39 -5.13 -32.50
CA ILE A 180 -3.82 -4.89 -32.77
C ILE A 180 -4.69 -5.21 -31.55
N LEU A 181 -4.27 -6.12 -30.71
CA LEU A 181 -5.08 -6.61 -29.58
C LEU A 181 -4.74 -5.94 -28.23
N GLY A 182 -3.61 -5.23 -28.13
CA GLY A 182 -3.16 -4.54 -26.91
C GLY A 182 -3.64 -3.11 -26.71
N THR A 183 -4.29 -2.50 -27.72
CA THR A 183 -4.58 -1.05 -27.69
C THR A 183 -6.01 -0.67 -27.29
N ILE A 184 -6.87 -1.64 -26.93
CA ILE A 184 -8.28 -1.33 -26.63
C ILE A 184 -8.52 -0.97 -25.15
N GLU A 185 -7.62 -1.26 -24.24
CA GLU A 185 -7.88 -1.05 -22.80
C GLU A 185 -6.76 -0.38 -22.00
N ASP A 186 -5.87 0.39 -22.47
CA ASP A 186 -5.17 1.37 -21.62
C ASP A 186 -4.03 2.08 -22.35
N ALA A 187 -4.27 3.28 -22.75
CA ALA A 187 -3.25 4.20 -23.29
C ALA A 187 -2.35 4.80 -22.17
N GLY A 188 -2.18 4.14 -21.03
CA GLY A 188 -1.51 4.75 -19.87
C GLY A 188 -0.47 3.94 -19.10
N ALA A 189 -0.31 2.64 -19.33
CA ALA A 189 0.66 1.84 -18.59
C ALA A 189 1.61 1.10 -19.53
N GLY A 190 2.90 1.29 -19.34
CA GLY A 190 3.98 0.70 -20.13
C GLY A 190 4.20 -0.82 -19.97
N GLU A 191 3.20 -1.58 -19.49
CA GLU A 191 3.15 -3.03 -19.54
C GLU A 191 2.12 -3.45 -20.58
N LYS A 192 2.50 -4.40 -21.46
CA LYS A 192 1.59 -5.00 -22.44
C LYS A 192 0.39 -5.59 -21.71
N ALA A 193 -0.74 -4.92 -21.74
CA ALA A 193 -1.98 -5.48 -21.24
C ALA A 193 -2.30 -6.72 -22.10
N ILE A 194 -2.30 -7.89 -21.48
CA ILE A 194 -2.78 -9.13 -22.11
C ILE A 194 -4.29 -8.95 -22.30
N THR A 195 -4.76 -8.96 -23.53
CA THR A 195 -6.17 -8.79 -23.83
C THR A 195 -6.99 -10.03 -23.45
N THR A 196 -8.29 -9.87 -23.30
CA THR A 196 -9.21 -11.02 -23.09
C THR A 196 -9.06 -12.06 -24.20
N TYR A 197 -8.84 -11.63 -25.44
CA TYR A 197 -8.63 -12.54 -26.57
C TYR A 197 -7.33 -13.33 -26.40
N ASP A 198 -6.22 -12.68 -26.04
CA ASP A 198 -4.93 -13.36 -25.82
C ASP A 198 -5.05 -14.37 -24.67
N ASN A 199 -5.77 -14.03 -23.60
CA ASN A 199 -6.04 -14.95 -22.50
C ASN A 199 -6.83 -16.20 -22.98
N LEU A 200 -7.86 -16.02 -23.78
CA LEU A 200 -8.64 -17.14 -24.33
C LEU A 200 -7.78 -18.02 -25.27
N ILE A 201 -6.91 -17.43 -26.07
CA ILE A 201 -5.97 -18.19 -26.92
C ILE A 201 -4.95 -18.95 -26.06
N LEU A 202 -4.40 -18.34 -25.01
CA LEU A 202 -3.46 -19.02 -24.11
C LEU A 202 -4.15 -20.18 -23.38
N GLU A 203 -5.38 -20.00 -22.94
CA GLU A 203 -6.19 -21.05 -22.32
C GLU A 203 -6.47 -22.19 -23.30
N LEU A 204 -6.85 -21.89 -24.56
CA LEU A 204 -7.05 -22.87 -25.62
C LEU A 204 -5.77 -23.70 -25.87
N VAL A 205 -4.61 -23.05 -25.98
CA VAL A 205 -3.32 -23.71 -26.13
C VAL A 205 -3.00 -24.59 -24.92
N GLY A 206 -3.34 -24.14 -23.72
CA GLY A 206 -3.20 -24.92 -22.48
C GLY A 206 -4.05 -26.22 -22.55
N ILE A 207 -5.31 -26.10 -22.92
CA ILE A 207 -6.24 -27.24 -23.06
C ILE A 207 -5.75 -28.22 -24.15
N ASP A 208 -5.30 -27.70 -25.30
CA ASP A 208 -4.77 -28.56 -26.39
C ASP A 208 -3.53 -29.34 -25.95
N LYS A 209 -2.65 -28.73 -25.13
CA LYS A 209 -1.50 -29.43 -24.55
C LYS A 209 -1.92 -30.53 -23.59
N THR A 210 -2.91 -30.27 -22.72
CA THR A 210 -3.44 -31.28 -21.79
C THR A 210 -4.04 -32.46 -22.55
N ILE A 211 -4.92 -32.20 -23.54
CA ILE A 211 -5.51 -33.25 -24.38
C ILE A 211 -4.42 -34.09 -25.08
N ALA A 212 -3.37 -33.43 -25.60
CA ALA A 212 -2.28 -34.14 -26.24
C ALA A 212 -1.49 -35.00 -25.26
N ALA A 213 -1.24 -34.52 -24.06
CA ALA A 213 -0.58 -35.27 -23.01
C ALA A 213 -1.39 -36.48 -22.57
N ASP A 214 -2.71 -36.30 -22.33
CA ASP A 214 -3.61 -37.38 -21.96
C ASP A 214 -3.67 -38.50 -23.03
N LYS A 215 -3.65 -38.12 -24.32
CA LYS A 215 -3.61 -39.09 -25.44
C LYS A 215 -2.32 -39.90 -25.44
N ILE A 216 -1.19 -39.28 -25.24
CA ILE A 216 0.12 -39.94 -25.20
C ILE A 216 0.16 -40.87 -23.98
N ASP A 217 -0.29 -40.41 -22.84
CA ASP A 217 -0.32 -41.19 -21.62
C ASP A 217 -1.23 -42.42 -21.76
N ARG A 218 -2.44 -42.24 -22.30
CA ARG A 218 -3.34 -43.34 -22.58
C ARG A 218 -2.72 -44.35 -23.52
N GLN A 219 -2.11 -43.92 -24.62
CA GLN A 219 -1.47 -44.83 -25.56
C GLN A 219 -0.35 -45.64 -24.87
N PHE A 220 0.46 -45.01 -24.07
CA PHE A 220 1.49 -45.71 -23.28
C PHE A 220 0.91 -46.71 -22.31
N LEU A 221 -0.19 -46.38 -21.62
CA LEU A 221 -0.90 -47.31 -20.71
C LEU A 221 -1.53 -48.50 -21.45
N GLU A 222 -2.12 -48.29 -22.63
CA GLU A 222 -2.66 -49.37 -23.48
C GLU A 222 -1.58 -50.30 -23.96
N GLU A 223 -0.42 -49.78 -24.40
CA GLU A 223 0.75 -50.55 -24.79
C GLU A 223 1.32 -51.33 -23.58
N THR A 224 1.39 -50.71 -22.42
CA THR A 224 1.85 -51.33 -21.17
C THR A 224 0.89 -52.46 -20.74
N LEU A 225 -0.41 -52.21 -20.77
CA LEU A 225 -1.41 -53.26 -20.46
C LEU A 225 -1.28 -54.48 -21.40
N THR A 226 -1.06 -54.22 -22.70
CA THR A 226 -0.86 -55.29 -23.70
C THR A 226 0.41 -56.07 -23.43
N ALA A 227 1.49 -55.41 -23.05
CA ALA A 227 2.73 -56.05 -22.67
C ALA A 227 2.54 -56.98 -21.45
N PHE A 228 1.87 -56.50 -20.40
CA PHE A 228 1.59 -57.33 -19.22
C PHE A 228 0.65 -58.49 -19.45
N GLN A 229 -0.30 -58.41 -20.40
CA GLN A 229 -1.18 -59.56 -20.74
C GLN A 229 -0.42 -60.74 -21.29
N ASN A 230 0.77 -60.53 -21.85
CA ASN A 230 1.55 -61.57 -22.55
C ASN A 230 2.70 -62.12 -21.70
N VAL A 231 2.88 -61.66 -20.44
CA VAL A 231 4.00 -62.05 -19.59
C VAL A 231 3.53 -62.99 -18.47
N SER A 232 4.29 -64.02 -18.18
CA SER A 232 4.11 -64.83 -16.97
C SER A 232 4.61 -64.07 -15.77
N PHE A 233 3.70 -63.74 -14.86
CA PHE A 233 4.02 -63.03 -13.62
C PHE A 233 4.81 -63.97 -12.67
N GLY A 234 5.91 -63.47 -12.09
CA GLY A 234 6.71 -64.16 -11.08
C GLY A 234 8.21 -63.90 -11.24
N GLY A 235 8.73 -62.83 -10.64
CA GLY A 235 10.16 -62.60 -10.49
C GLY A 235 10.79 -63.50 -9.44
N THR A 236 12.11 -63.55 -9.37
CA THR A 236 12.84 -64.17 -8.29
C THR A 236 12.80 -63.28 -7.06
N GLU A 237 12.97 -63.86 -5.87
CA GLU A 237 13.04 -63.14 -4.58
C GLU A 237 14.15 -62.07 -4.58
N GLU A 238 15.25 -62.31 -5.30
CA GLU A 238 16.35 -61.36 -5.47
C GLU A 238 15.93 -60.15 -6.31
N GLU A 239 15.19 -60.35 -7.39
CA GLU A 239 14.69 -59.29 -8.28
C GLU A 239 13.64 -58.42 -7.56
N HIS A 240 12.74 -59.07 -6.77
CA HIS A 240 11.78 -58.32 -5.94
C HIS A 240 12.50 -57.48 -4.90
N THR A 241 13.47 -58.06 -4.17
CA THR A 241 14.23 -57.32 -3.17
C THR A 241 14.99 -56.12 -3.80
N GLN A 242 15.56 -56.33 -4.96
CA GLN A 242 16.27 -55.26 -5.70
C GLN A 242 15.32 -54.13 -6.12
N MET A 243 14.12 -54.45 -6.65
CA MET A 243 13.13 -53.45 -7.01
C MET A 243 12.63 -52.68 -5.80
N GLU A 244 12.31 -53.37 -4.72
CA GLU A 244 11.89 -52.72 -3.47
C GLU A 244 12.97 -51.76 -2.93
N GLN A 245 14.23 -52.17 -3.01
CA GLN A 245 15.35 -51.30 -2.64
C GLN A 245 15.43 -50.07 -3.57
N MET A 246 15.31 -50.23 -4.89
CA MET A 246 15.35 -49.12 -5.81
C MET A 246 14.22 -48.10 -5.57
N ILE A 247 13.00 -48.59 -5.28
CA ILE A 247 11.85 -47.71 -4.96
C ILE A 247 12.14 -46.97 -3.66
N ASN A 248 12.56 -47.64 -2.60
CA ASN A 248 12.88 -47.02 -1.32
C ASN A 248 14.02 -46.01 -1.41
N ASP A 249 15.07 -46.33 -2.17
CA ASP A 249 16.19 -45.42 -2.40
C ASP A 249 15.72 -44.15 -3.10
N TYR A 250 14.85 -44.26 -4.12
CA TYR A 250 14.30 -43.13 -4.82
C TYR A 250 13.33 -42.29 -3.96
N GLU A 251 12.46 -42.93 -3.17
CA GLU A 251 11.61 -42.26 -2.17
C GLU A 251 12.46 -41.40 -1.21
N ASN A 252 13.56 -41.95 -0.73
CA ASN A 252 14.47 -41.25 0.18
C ASN A 252 15.17 -40.10 -0.51
N GLU A 253 15.61 -40.25 -1.76
CA GLU A 253 16.24 -39.21 -2.57
C GLU A 253 15.26 -38.07 -2.84
N LEU A 254 14.03 -38.37 -3.25
CA LEU A 254 12.97 -37.36 -3.44
C LEU A 254 12.69 -36.59 -2.14
N GLN A 255 12.68 -37.28 -1.01
CA GLN A 255 12.45 -36.63 0.28
C GLN A 255 13.59 -35.70 0.67
N GLU A 256 14.84 -36.07 0.41
CA GLU A 256 15.99 -35.21 0.66
C GLU A 256 15.90 -33.92 -0.19
N TYR A 257 15.64 -34.06 -1.48
CA TYR A 257 15.46 -32.89 -2.35
C TYR A 257 14.21 -32.05 -1.97
N TYR A 258 13.12 -32.69 -1.55
CA TYR A 258 11.96 -31.98 -1.04
C TYR A 258 12.30 -31.07 0.14
N GLU A 259 13.08 -31.55 1.11
CA GLU A 259 13.46 -30.73 2.28
C GLU A 259 14.33 -29.54 1.86
N ILE A 260 15.18 -29.70 0.85
CA ILE A 260 15.95 -28.60 0.26
C ILE A 260 15.04 -27.57 -0.39
N VAL A 261 14.07 -28.03 -1.21
CA VAL A 261 13.10 -27.16 -1.87
C VAL A 261 12.21 -26.44 -0.87
N ASN A 262 11.72 -27.17 0.14
CA ASN A 262 10.89 -26.64 1.21
C ASN A 262 11.60 -25.54 1.99
N THR A 263 12.87 -25.77 2.35
CA THR A 263 13.72 -24.79 3.04
C THR A 263 13.95 -23.55 2.18
N SER A 264 14.28 -23.74 0.90
CA SER A 264 14.49 -22.63 -0.06
C SER A 264 13.22 -21.83 -0.30
N SER A 265 12.08 -22.50 -0.40
CA SER A 265 10.77 -21.84 -0.62
C SER A 265 10.33 -21.09 0.63
N LYS A 266 10.54 -21.63 1.82
CA LYS A 266 10.29 -20.94 3.08
C LYS A 266 11.11 -19.66 3.19
N GLU A 267 12.39 -19.70 2.85
CA GLU A 267 13.26 -18.53 2.85
C GLU A 267 12.80 -17.47 1.84
N LEU A 268 12.43 -17.89 0.62
CA LEU A 268 11.86 -16.99 -0.38
C LEU A 268 10.58 -16.32 0.11
N ASN A 269 9.65 -17.09 0.69
CA ASN A 269 8.38 -16.56 1.18
C ASN A 269 8.60 -15.54 2.31
N LEU A 270 9.56 -15.78 3.20
CA LEU A 270 9.98 -14.81 4.21
C LEU A 270 10.59 -13.55 3.58
N TYR A 271 11.42 -13.70 2.57
CA TYR A 271 12.02 -12.58 1.83
C TYR A 271 10.96 -11.71 1.16
N ILE A 272 10.02 -12.33 0.44
CA ILE A 272 8.92 -11.64 -0.23
C ILE A 272 8.02 -10.94 0.79
N SER A 273 7.67 -11.60 1.91
CA SER A 273 6.82 -11.01 2.95
C SER A 273 7.46 -9.79 3.59
N ALA A 274 8.78 -9.80 3.78
CA ALA A 274 9.52 -8.64 4.29
C ALA A 274 9.50 -7.46 3.30
N ASP A 275 9.42 -7.71 2.01
CA ASP A 275 9.32 -6.67 0.99
C ASP A 275 7.91 -6.05 0.93
N TYR A 276 6.86 -6.85 1.10
CA TYR A 276 5.47 -6.38 1.19
C TYR A 276 5.17 -5.59 2.48
N LEU A 277 5.87 -5.88 3.57
CA LEU A 277 5.69 -5.22 4.87
C LEU A 277 6.73 -4.11 5.13
N LYS A 278 7.27 -3.49 4.11
CA LYS A 278 8.14 -2.34 4.26
C LYS A 278 7.43 -1.15 4.88
N MET A 279 8.07 -0.55 5.89
CA MET A 279 7.65 0.76 6.37
C MET A 279 7.79 1.79 5.25
N VAL A 280 6.67 2.33 4.77
CA VAL A 280 6.62 3.35 3.71
C VAL A 280 7.22 4.69 4.19
N SER A 281 7.26 4.92 5.50
CA SER A 281 7.81 6.13 6.09
C SER A 281 8.51 5.83 7.42
N SER A 282 9.56 6.59 7.72
CA SER A 282 10.20 6.53 9.04
C SER A 282 9.23 6.92 10.15
N VAL A 283 9.36 6.27 11.31
CA VAL A 283 8.62 6.62 12.52
C VAL A 283 8.88 8.07 12.89
N ARG A 284 7.83 8.88 12.90
CA ARG A 284 7.88 10.28 13.30
C ARG A 284 7.20 10.43 14.66
N VAL A 285 7.94 10.96 15.61
CA VAL A 285 7.40 11.36 16.92
C VAL A 285 7.15 12.86 16.88
N ALA A 286 5.89 13.26 16.99
CA ALA A 286 5.51 14.67 17.07
C ALA A 286 4.72 14.91 18.35
N PRO A 287 4.91 16.04 19.05
CA PRO A 287 4.04 16.39 20.17
C PRO A 287 2.61 16.56 19.65
N SER A 288 1.64 16.01 20.38
CA SER A 288 0.22 16.13 20.05
C SER A 288 -0.28 17.58 20.11
N ILE A 289 0.40 18.40 20.88
CA ILE A 289 0.16 19.83 21.00
C ILE A 289 1.29 20.57 20.27
N ASN A 290 0.93 21.41 19.33
CA ASN A 290 1.91 22.26 18.64
C ASN A 290 2.33 23.43 19.54
N ILE A 291 3.24 23.14 20.49
CA ILE A 291 3.76 24.12 21.46
C ILE A 291 4.24 25.40 20.77
N LYS A 292 4.82 25.30 19.59
CA LYS A 292 5.30 26.46 18.79
C LYS A 292 4.16 27.40 18.44
N LEU A 293 3.01 26.84 18.08
CA LEU A 293 1.81 27.62 17.74
C LEU A 293 1.28 28.35 18.97
N TYR A 294 1.20 27.71 20.13
CA TYR A 294 0.73 28.33 21.37
C TYR A 294 1.70 29.41 21.88
N ILE A 295 3.00 29.20 21.79
CA ILE A 295 4.01 30.21 22.11
C ILE A 295 3.87 31.42 21.18
N MET A 296 3.72 31.22 19.88
CA MET A 296 3.50 32.30 18.93
C MET A 296 2.22 33.07 19.23
N LEU A 297 1.15 32.39 19.54
CA LEU A 297 -0.14 32.99 19.86
C LEU A 297 -0.07 33.78 21.18
N ALA A 298 0.63 33.27 22.19
CA ALA A 298 0.88 33.98 23.45
C ALA A 298 1.71 35.24 23.21
N LEU A 299 2.78 35.20 22.40
CA LEU A 299 3.61 36.35 22.05
C LEU A 299 2.79 37.42 21.33
N VAL A 300 1.94 37.06 20.38
CA VAL A 300 1.04 38.00 19.70
C VAL A 300 0.07 38.64 20.69
N LEU A 301 -0.50 37.87 21.61
CA LEU A 301 -1.40 38.38 22.64
C LEU A 301 -0.68 39.38 23.57
N PHE A 302 0.51 39.03 24.05
CA PHE A 302 1.34 39.94 24.88
C PHE A 302 1.72 41.20 24.12
N PHE A 303 2.06 41.10 22.85
CA PHE A 303 2.36 42.25 22.00
C PHE A 303 1.16 43.19 21.87
N VAL A 304 -0.03 42.65 21.61
CA VAL A 304 -1.27 43.45 21.51
C VAL A 304 -1.58 44.13 22.84
N ILE A 305 -1.50 43.41 23.98
CA ILE A 305 -1.70 43.99 25.32
C ILE A 305 -0.67 45.10 25.58
N GLY A 306 0.59 44.87 25.23
CA GLY A 306 1.66 45.85 25.38
C GLY A 306 1.41 47.11 24.54
N CYS A 307 1.02 46.97 23.29
CA CYS A 307 0.67 48.09 22.43
C CYS A 307 -0.52 48.90 22.95
N CYS A 308 -1.60 48.20 23.37
CA CYS A 308 -2.77 48.85 24.01
C CYS A 308 -2.36 49.57 25.27
N GLY A 309 -1.57 48.97 26.14
CA GLY A 309 -1.05 49.58 27.36
C GLY A 309 -0.21 50.84 27.07
N ALA A 310 0.71 50.77 26.07
CA ALA A 310 1.55 51.89 25.67
C ALA A 310 0.71 53.09 25.13
N VAL A 311 -0.28 52.78 24.33
CA VAL A 311 -1.22 53.81 23.78
C VAL A 311 -2.05 54.45 24.93
N LEU A 312 -2.53 53.66 25.85
CA LEU A 312 -3.29 54.17 27.02
C LEU A 312 -2.38 55.02 27.91
N LEU A 313 -1.18 54.56 28.21
CA LEU A 313 -0.21 55.34 29.02
C LEU A 313 0.25 56.63 28.31
N GLY A 314 0.47 56.57 27.00
CA GLY A 314 0.85 57.71 26.20
C GLY A 314 -0.25 58.78 26.13
N ARG A 315 -1.52 58.37 26.13
CA ARG A 315 -2.65 59.28 26.12
C ARG A 315 -3.18 59.67 27.52
N MET A 316 -2.65 59.02 28.54
CA MET A 316 -3.12 59.28 29.93
C MET A 316 -2.77 60.71 30.35
N SER A 317 -1.63 61.25 29.94
CA SER A 317 -1.28 62.66 30.17
C SER A 317 -2.27 63.59 29.49
N ASP A 318 -2.61 63.39 28.23
CA ASP A 318 -3.58 64.21 27.50
C ASP A 318 -4.98 64.14 28.11
N ILE A 319 -5.39 62.98 28.57
CA ILE A 319 -6.68 62.77 29.23
C ILE A 319 -6.73 63.45 30.60
N VAL A 320 -5.65 63.35 31.37
CA VAL A 320 -5.50 64.01 32.67
C VAL A 320 -5.49 65.54 32.48
N ASP A 321 -4.73 66.02 31.51
CA ASP A 321 -4.68 67.46 31.16
C ASP A 321 -6.09 67.97 30.73
N TYR A 322 -6.78 67.22 29.90
CA TYR A 322 -8.13 67.54 29.52
C TYR A 322 -9.12 67.58 30.68
N LEU A 323 -9.05 66.60 31.58
CA LEU A 323 -9.94 66.49 32.73
C LEU A 323 -9.67 67.59 33.82
N LEU A 324 -8.39 67.94 34.01
CA LEU A 324 -7.98 68.88 35.03
C LEU A 324 -8.01 70.36 34.58
N TYR A 325 -7.74 70.59 33.30
CA TYR A 325 -7.49 71.95 32.82
C TYR A 325 -8.48 72.49 31.81
N VAL A 326 -9.50 71.67 31.39
CA VAL A 326 -10.52 72.10 30.45
C VAL A 326 -11.90 72.09 31.13
N ASP A 327 -12.62 73.20 30.98
CA ASP A 327 -14.01 73.27 31.45
C ASP A 327 -14.90 72.47 30.53
N LYS A 328 -15.64 71.53 31.13
CA LYS A 328 -16.49 70.56 30.39
C LYS A 328 -17.66 71.18 29.66
N LYS A 329 -18.11 72.35 30.05
CA LYS A 329 -19.27 73.04 29.47
C LYS A 329 -18.84 73.87 28.25
N THR A 330 -17.76 74.59 28.38
CA THR A 330 -17.31 75.51 27.35
C THR A 330 -16.22 74.95 26.41
N GLY A 331 -15.50 73.92 26.89
CA GLY A 331 -14.36 73.36 26.19
C GLY A 331 -13.15 74.29 26.13
N LEU A 332 -13.18 75.36 26.91
CA LEU A 332 -12.04 76.31 27.10
C LEU A 332 -11.21 75.89 28.28
N PRO A 333 -9.93 76.35 28.34
CA PRO A 333 -9.12 76.21 29.53
C PRO A 333 -9.83 76.76 30.77
N ASN A 334 -9.87 76.00 31.82
CA ASN A 334 -10.49 76.42 33.08
C ASN A 334 -9.58 77.37 33.88
N ARG A 335 -10.09 77.80 35.05
CA ARG A 335 -9.39 78.74 35.92
C ARG A 335 -8.01 78.22 36.34
N GLU A 336 -7.87 76.95 36.60
CA GLU A 336 -6.59 76.34 37.00
C GLU A 336 -5.51 76.47 35.87
N LYS A 337 -5.91 76.22 34.63
CA LYS A 337 -5.01 76.39 33.46
C LYS A 337 -4.64 77.83 33.28
N LEU A 338 -5.57 78.76 33.48
CA LEU A 338 -5.30 80.19 33.47
C LEU A 338 -4.28 80.57 34.59
N ASN A 339 -4.44 80.10 35.82
CA ASN A 339 -3.51 80.35 36.92
C ASN A 339 -2.09 79.86 36.61
N ILE A 340 -1.98 78.67 36.03
CA ILE A 340 -0.66 78.14 35.56
C ILE A 340 -0.07 79.08 34.51
N TYR A 341 -0.85 79.44 33.51
CA TYR A 341 -0.40 80.34 32.45
C TYR A 341 0.06 81.73 32.98
N ILE A 342 -0.69 82.28 33.91
CA ILE A 342 -0.30 83.54 34.55
C ILE A 342 0.97 83.36 35.42
N GLY A 343 1.07 82.21 36.11
CA GLY A 343 2.27 81.87 36.90
C GLY A 343 3.53 81.75 36.03
N GLU A 344 3.38 81.15 34.83
CA GLU A 344 4.47 81.04 33.85
C GLU A 344 4.92 82.40 33.28
N MET A 345 4.03 83.38 33.27
CA MET A 345 4.30 84.75 32.85
C MET A 345 4.82 85.64 33.96
N ALA A 346 4.65 85.24 35.19
CA ALA A 346 5.13 86.01 36.37
C ALA A 346 6.63 86.23 36.31
N GLY A 347 7.05 87.47 36.36
CA GLY A 347 8.46 87.89 36.31
C GLY A 347 9.06 87.98 34.90
N LYS A 348 8.23 87.66 33.81
CA LYS A 348 8.67 87.85 32.42
C LYS A 348 8.25 89.23 31.91
N VAL A 349 9.13 89.89 31.09
CA VAL A 349 8.70 91.09 30.34
C VAL A 349 7.72 90.69 29.28
N LEU A 350 6.51 91.19 29.36
CA LEU A 350 5.48 90.93 28.36
C LEU A 350 5.74 91.75 27.07
N PRO A 351 5.47 91.23 25.91
CA PRO A 351 5.58 91.99 24.67
C PRO A 351 4.68 93.22 24.68
N GLU A 352 5.11 94.33 24.08
CA GLU A 352 4.34 95.56 24.01
C GLU A 352 2.92 95.45 23.44
N ALA A 353 2.68 94.38 22.64
CA ALA A 353 1.37 94.12 22.02
C ALA A 353 0.51 93.19 22.85
N PHE A 354 0.85 92.86 24.11
CA PHE A 354 0.08 91.96 24.96
C PHE A 354 -1.08 92.74 25.58
N THR A 355 -2.31 92.27 25.30
CA THR A 355 -3.55 92.83 25.86
C THR A 355 -4.40 91.69 26.44
N CYS A 356 -4.87 91.90 27.68
CA CYS A 356 -5.75 90.98 28.36
C CYS A 356 -7.15 91.59 28.44
N PHE A 357 -8.13 90.80 28.03
CA PHE A 357 -9.53 91.14 28.11
C PHE A 357 -10.24 90.23 29.07
N THR A 358 -11.11 90.81 29.91
CA THR A 358 -12.02 90.07 30.75
C THR A 358 -13.42 90.32 30.23
N LEU A 359 -14.14 89.26 29.86
CA LEU A 359 -15.52 89.34 29.36
C LEU A 359 -16.44 88.75 30.45
N ASN A 360 -17.51 89.46 30.73
CA ASN A 360 -18.55 89.01 31.66
C ASN A 360 -19.88 88.87 30.96
N LEU A 361 -20.53 87.77 31.11
CA LEU A 361 -21.89 87.57 30.60
C LEU A 361 -22.93 88.00 31.69
N ASP A 362 -23.51 89.14 31.47
CA ASP A 362 -24.58 89.66 32.40
C ASP A 362 -25.85 88.86 32.18
N ASN A 363 -26.63 88.77 33.25
CA ASN A 363 -27.94 88.07 33.31
C ASN A 363 -27.99 86.60 32.96
N LEU A 364 -26.81 85.89 32.86
CA LEU A 364 -26.77 84.45 32.56
C LEU A 364 -27.54 83.65 33.64
N SER A 365 -27.49 84.05 34.94
CA SER A 365 -28.21 83.40 35.98
C SER A 365 -29.72 83.52 35.80
N GLU A 366 -30.18 84.65 35.33
CA GLU A 366 -31.62 84.88 35.06
C GLU A 366 -32.10 84.11 33.84
N LEU A 367 -31.27 84.06 32.81
CA LEU A 367 -31.54 83.28 31.60
C LEU A 367 -31.62 81.78 31.95
N THR A 368 -30.71 81.29 32.77
CA THR A 368 -30.71 79.90 33.23
C THR A 368 -31.94 79.57 34.08
N LYS A 369 -32.35 80.47 34.97
CA LYS A 369 -33.55 80.29 35.77
C LYS A 369 -34.84 80.30 34.94
N ARG A 370 -34.89 81.08 33.86
CA ARG A 370 -36.07 81.23 33.04
C ARG A 370 -36.24 80.15 32.00
N PHE A 371 -35.17 79.72 31.40
CA PHE A 371 -35.15 78.80 30.25
C PHE A 371 -34.46 77.45 30.50
N GLY A 372 -33.98 77.22 31.71
CA GLY A 372 -33.34 75.99 32.13
C GLY A 372 -31.84 75.97 31.88
N TYR A 373 -31.14 75.02 32.57
CA TYR A 373 -29.69 74.88 32.53
C TYR A 373 -29.14 74.55 31.11
N THR A 374 -29.91 73.78 30.34
CA THR A 374 -29.47 73.38 28.95
C THR A 374 -29.34 74.60 28.06
N VAL A 375 -30.25 75.58 28.17
CA VAL A 375 -30.20 76.82 27.38
C VAL A 375 -29.02 77.69 27.83
N GLY A 376 -28.86 77.85 29.18
CA GLY A 376 -27.80 78.63 29.75
C GLY A 376 -26.43 78.06 29.41
N ASP A 377 -26.25 76.73 29.43
CA ASP A 377 -25.01 76.04 29.03
C ASP A 377 -24.80 76.14 27.54
N GLY A 378 -25.84 76.15 26.70
CA GLY A 378 -25.78 76.41 25.24
C GLY A 378 -25.22 77.81 24.95
N VAL A 379 -25.75 78.86 25.58
CA VAL A 379 -25.26 80.23 25.42
C VAL A 379 -23.82 80.38 25.83
N LEU A 380 -23.41 79.76 26.96
CA LEU A 380 -22.01 79.73 27.36
C LEU A 380 -21.10 79.05 26.36
N LYS A 381 -21.59 77.98 25.74
CA LYS A 381 -20.81 77.24 24.75
C LYS A 381 -20.66 78.00 23.44
N ASP A 382 -21.71 78.66 23.00
CA ASP A 382 -21.71 79.47 21.80
C ASP A 382 -20.80 80.72 21.98
N PHE A 383 -20.90 81.38 23.13
CA PHE A 383 -20.02 82.51 23.50
C PHE A 383 -18.54 82.07 23.58
N ALA A 384 -18.29 80.90 24.10
CA ALA A 384 -16.93 80.34 24.16
C ALA A 384 -16.40 79.95 22.76
N ALA A 385 -17.29 79.54 21.83
CA ALA A 385 -16.95 79.23 20.44
C ALA A 385 -16.59 80.53 19.68
N ASP A 386 -17.38 81.58 19.80
CA ASP A 386 -17.12 82.88 19.19
C ASP A 386 -15.81 83.51 19.70
N GLY A 387 -15.50 83.39 20.96
CA GLY A 387 -14.24 83.79 21.54
C GLY A 387 -13.01 83.06 20.97
N ARG A 388 -13.20 81.84 20.44
CA ARG A 388 -12.12 81.11 19.75
C ARG A 388 -11.88 81.62 18.35
N TYR A 389 -12.93 81.99 17.60
CA TYR A 389 -12.79 82.51 16.22
C TYR A 389 -12.06 83.85 16.18
N GLY A 390 -12.20 84.71 17.17
CA GLY A 390 -11.49 85.95 17.26
C GLY A 390 -9.94 85.83 17.38
N ARG A 391 -9.43 84.63 17.62
CA ARG A 391 -8.00 84.38 17.80
C ARG A 391 -7.26 84.06 16.45
N HIS A 392 -7.97 83.80 15.40
CA HIS A 392 -7.36 83.36 14.13
C HIS A 392 -7.20 84.46 13.06
N GLU A 393 -7.66 85.72 13.30
CA GLU A 393 -7.58 86.76 12.28
C GLU A 393 -6.44 87.79 12.47
N ARG A 394 -5.45 87.48 13.32
CA ARG A 394 -4.21 88.32 13.38
C ARG A 394 -2.98 87.48 13.70
N ILE A 395 -2.39 86.94 12.66
CA ILE A 395 -0.93 86.92 12.45
C ILE A 395 -0.71 87.02 10.97
#